data_73a76ccd61766b8a636efb66f2e4468d
#
_entry.id   73a76ccd61766b8a636efb66f2e4468d
#
_cell.length_a   1.000
_cell.length_b   1.000
_cell.length_c   1.000
_cell.angle_alpha   90.00
_cell.angle_beta   90.00
_cell.angle_gamma   90.00
#
_symmetry.space_group_name_H-M   'P 1'
#
loop_
_entity.id
_entity.type
_entity.pdbx_description
1 polymer ?
#
loop_
_entity_poly.entity_id
_entity_poly.type
_entity_poly.pdbx_seq_one_letter_code
_entity_poly.pdbx_strand_id
1 'polypeptide(L)'
;MKLEQVPTPSYIIDLGKLEENCRILQEVQEKAGCKVLLAQKAYSLYKTYPLISKYLSGTTASGLYEAKLAREEFPGEVHVFAPAFKEADMEELLQISDHIVFNSERQLRKYGQTCREAGISVGLRLNPQCS
;
A
#
# COMPACT_ATOMS: atom_id res chain seq x y z
N MET A 1 28.49 10.04 -2.31
CA MET A 1 28.17 11.44 -2.74
C MET A 1 28.36 12.34 -1.53
N LYS A 2 29.08 13.47 -1.65
CA LYS A 2 29.19 14.43 -0.55
C LYS A 2 27.97 15.36 -0.58
N LEU A 3 27.40 15.69 0.59
CA LEU A 3 26.21 16.54 0.69
C LEU A 3 26.40 17.92 0.05
N GLU A 4 27.61 18.46 0.12
CA GLU A 4 28.00 19.76 -0.46
C GLU A 4 27.88 19.79 -2.00
N GLN A 5 27.80 18.62 -2.65
CA GLN A 5 27.69 18.48 -4.10
C GLN A 5 26.25 18.31 -4.58
N VAL A 6 25.28 18.28 -3.65
CA VAL A 6 23.86 18.14 -4.00
C VAL A 6 23.28 19.50 -4.37
N PRO A 7 22.68 19.64 -5.55
CA PRO A 7 22.02 20.88 -5.93
C PRO A 7 20.86 21.19 -4.98
N THR A 8 20.69 22.45 -4.64
CA THR A 8 19.59 22.91 -3.78
C THR A 8 18.56 23.70 -4.59
N PRO A 9 17.25 23.57 -4.27
CA PRO A 9 16.67 22.72 -3.22
C PRO A 9 16.55 21.24 -3.64
N SER A 10 16.84 20.31 -2.71
CA SER A 10 16.71 18.85 -2.97
C SER A 10 16.28 18.09 -1.72
N TYR A 11 15.46 17.06 -1.90
CA TYR A 11 15.24 16.05 -0.89
C TYR A 11 16.30 14.95 -1.02
N ILE A 12 16.87 14.53 0.09
CA ILE A 12 17.90 13.49 0.13
C ILE A 12 17.37 12.35 0.96
N ILE A 13 17.43 11.14 0.40
CA ILE A 13 17.10 9.91 1.10
C ILE A 13 18.39 9.17 1.40
N ASP A 14 18.66 8.96 2.69
CA ASP A 14 19.73 8.09 3.16
C ASP A 14 19.23 6.64 3.11
N LEU A 15 19.72 5.88 2.13
CA LEU A 15 19.30 4.50 1.94
C LEU A 15 19.71 3.58 3.09
N GLY A 16 20.82 3.86 3.79
CA GLY A 16 21.24 3.08 4.95
C GLY A 16 20.24 3.23 6.11
N LYS A 17 19.86 4.48 6.42
CA LYS A 17 18.84 4.73 7.45
C LYS A 17 17.46 4.21 7.07
N LEU A 18 17.11 4.29 5.79
CA LEU A 18 15.87 3.69 5.29
C LEU A 18 15.87 2.18 5.52
N GLU A 19 16.97 1.52 5.19
CA GLU A 19 17.12 0.07 5.38
C GLU A 19 17.05 -0.32 6.86
N GLU A 20 17.71 0.42 7.74
CA GLU A 20 17.64 0.20 9.20
C GLU A 20 16.20 0.28 9.70
N ASN A 21 15.45 1.29 9.28
CA ASN A 21 14.03 1.42 9.63
C ASN A 21 13.19 0.24 9.09
N CYS A 22 13.46 -0.21 7.86
CA CYS A 22 12.77 -1.36 7.29
C CYS A 22 13.06 -2.65 8.07
N ARG A 23 14.28 -2.85 8.56
CA ARG A 23 14.64 -4.02 9.41
C ARG A 23 13.86 -4.03 10.72
N ILE A 24 13.67 -2.87 11.36
CA ILE A 24 12.85 -2.76 12.57
C ILE A 24 11.41 -3.19 12.28
N LEU A 25 10.85 -2.73 11.17
CA LEU A 25 9.49 -3.11 10.77
C LEU A 25 9.38 -4.61 10.44
N GLN A 26 10.40 -5.19 9.83
CA GLN A 26 10.47 -6.64 9.60
C GLN A 26 10.45 -7.42 10.91
N GLU A 27 11.26 -7.01 11.91
CA GLU A 27 11.23 -7.64 13.23
C GLU A 27 9.84 -7.58 13.87
N VAL A 28 9.12 -6.48 13.69
CA VAL A 28 7.74 -6.35 14.18
C VAL A 28 6.83 -7.36 13.49
N GLN A 29 6.93 -7.51 12.17
CA GLN A 29 6.16 -8.53 11.44
C GLN A 29 6.40 -9.93 11.98
N GLU A 30 7.67 -10.29 12.14
CA GLU A 30 8.08 -11.62 12.60
C GLU A 30 7.62 -11.91 14.03
N LYS A 31 7.83 -10.94 14.95
CA LYS A 31 7.46 -11.11 16.37
C LYS A 31 5.95 -11.08 16.62
N ALA A 32 5.22 -10.28 15.86
CA ALA A 32 3.77 -10.12 16.03
C ALA A 32 2.95 -11.07 15.14
N GLY A 33 3.57 -11.76 14.19
CA GLY A 33 2.86 -12.60 13.22
C GLY A 33 1.91 -11.81 12.33
N CYS A 34 2.27 -10.55 11.98
CA CYS A 34 1.45 -9.68 11.15
C CYS A 34 2.20 -9.25 9.90
N LYS A 35 1.50 -8.61 8.96
CA LYS A 35 2.09 -7.97 7.78
C LYS A 35 2.16 -6.46 8.00
N VAL A 36 3.28 -5.85 7.65
CA VAL A 36 3.42 -4.39 7.58
C VAL A 36 3.42 -3.96 6.12
N LEU A 37 2.60 -2.98 5.81
CA LEU A 37 2.41 -2.46 4.45
C LEU A 37 2.91 -1.03 4.36
N LEU A 38 3.55 -0.68 3.25
CA LEU A 38 3.94 0.69 2.94
C LEU A 38 2.71 1.52 2.56
N ALA A 39 2.39 2.55 3.33
CA ALA A 39 1.33 3.49 2.99
C ALA A 39 1.82 4.51 1.95
N GLN A 40 1.45 4.33 0.69
CA GLN A 40 1.94 5.16 -0.42
C GLN A 40 1.56 6.64 -0.28
N LYS A 41 0.41 6.96 0.27
CA LYS A 41 0.02 8.35 0.57
C LYS A 41 0.98 9.08 1.52
N ALA A 42 1.74 8.35 2.34
CA ALA A 42 2.76 8.90 3.23
C ALA A 42 4.15 8.89 2.57
N TYR A 43 4.41 7.91 1.74
CA TYR A 43 5.71 7.74 1.09
C TYR A 43 5.56 6.98 -0.23
N SER A 44 5.77 7.66 -1.35
CA SER A 44 5.63 7.09 -2.70
C SER A 44 6.87 7.30 -3.59
N LEU A 45 8.06 7.40 -2.98
CA LEU A 45 9.32 7.46 -3.74
C LEU A 45 9.65 6.07 -4.29
N TYR A 46 9.01 5.70 -5.39
CA TYR A 46 9.03 4.36 -5.99
C TYR A 46 10.44 3.83 -6.30
N LYS A 47 11.41 4.70 -6.57
CA LYS A 47 12.81 4.28 -6.78
C LYS A 47 13.44 3.59 -5.56
N THR A 48 12.85 3.72 -4.38
CA THR A 48 13.27 3.02 -3.16
C THR A 48 12.47 1.75 -2.90
N TYR A 49 11.41 1.48 -3.66
CA TYR A 49 10.57 0.30 -3.49
C TYR A 49 11.32 -1.03 -3.58
N PRO A 50 12.30 -1.20 -4.49
CA PRO A 50 13.12 -2.43 -4.52
C PRO A 50 13.92 -2.70 -3.25
N LEU A 51 14.23 -1.65 -2.46
CA LEU A 51 14.85 -1.81 -1.14
C LEU A 51 13.81 -2.19 -0.10
N ILE A 52 12.71 -1.42 -0.03
CA ILE A 52 11.65 -1.57 0.97
C ILE A 52 10.96 -2.95 0.86
N SER A 53 10.73 -3.42 -0.36
CA SER A 53 10.06 -4.70 -0.63
C SER A 53 10.82 -5.94 -0.15
N LYS A 54 12.10 -5.80 0.20
CA LYS A 54 12.87 -6.89 0.83
C LYS A 54 12.42 -7.15 2.27
N TYR A 55 11.77 -6.18 2.90
CA TYR A 55 11.44 -6.15 4.33
C TYR A 55 9.94 -6.10 4.59
N LEU A 56 9.17 -5.39 3.78
CA LEU A 56 7.74 -5.21 3.96
C LEU A 56 6.92 -6.12 3.03
N SER A 57 5.74 -6.54 3.49
CA SER A 57 4.90 -7.52 2.79
C SER A 57 4.18 -6.96 1.56
N GLY A 58 4.03 -5.66 1.46
CA GLY A 58 3.29 -5.03 0.38
C GLY A 58 3.07 -3.54 0.61
N THR A 59 2.09 -3.01 -0.10
CA THR A 59 1.70 -1.61 -0.06
C THR A 59 0.22 -1.43 0.27
N THR A 60 -0.15 -0.23 0.73
CA THR A 60 -1.54 0.20 0.79
C THR A 60 -1.74 1.45 -0.06
N ALA A 61 -2.74 1.39 -0.93
CA ALA A 61 -3.12 2.41 -1.89
C ALA A 61 -4.43 3.09 -1.49
N SER A 62 -4.53 4.39 -1.73
CA SER A 62 -5.74 5.19 -1.48
C SER A 62 -6.65 5.32 -2.70
N GLY A 63 -6.32 4.65 -3.80
CA GLY A 63 -7.07 4.61 -5.05
C GLY A 63 -6.30 3.95 -6.19
N LEU A 64 -6.88 4.00 -7.39
CA LEU A 64 -6.38 3.28 -8.56
C LEU A 64 -4.93 3.62 -8.93
N TYR A 65 -4.56 4.90 -8.94
CA TYR A 65 -3.23 5.31 -9.40
C TYR A 65 -2.10 4.83 -8.47
N GLU A 66 -2.33 4.88 -7.15
CA GLU A 66 -1.39 4.31 -6.19
C GLU A 66 -1.34 2.78 -6.30
N ALA A 67 -2.48 2.12 -6.56
CA ALA A 67 -2.52 0.68 -6.77
C ALA A 67 -1.74 0.26 -8.03
N LYS A 68 -1.85 1.02 -9.12
CA LYS A 68 -1.05 0.81 -10.34
C LYS A 68 0.44 0.96 -10.05
N LEU A 69 0.84 2.06 -9.41
CA LEU A 69 2.24 2.28 -9.03
C LEU A 69 2.77 1.13 -8.16
N ALA A 70 1.96 0.67 -7.20
CA ALA A 70 2.33 -0.46 -6.37
C ALA A 70 2.53 -1.73 -7.20
N ARG A 71 1.59 -2.07 -8.06
CA ARG A 71 1.67 -3.29 -8.87
C ARG A 71 2.85 -3.28 -9.83
N GLU A 72 3.20 -2.11 -10.37
CA GLU A 72 4.32 -1.95 -11.31
C GLU A 72 5.68 -1.96 -10.63
N GLU A 73 5.80 -1.33 -9.45
CA GLU A 73 7.11 -0.99 -8.87
C GLU A 73 7.41 -1.73 -7.56
N PHE A 74 6.41 -2.31 -6.88
CA PHE A 74 6.60 -2.98 -5.61
C PHE A 74 6.28 -4.48 -5.70
N PRO A 75 7.26 -5.39 -5.62
CA PRO A 75 7.01 -6.83 -5.58
C PRO A 75 6.44 -7.26 -4.22
N GLY A 76 5.11 -7.29 -4.11
CA GLY A 76 4.40 -7.63 -2.88
C GLY A 76 2.89 -7.46 -3.03
N GLU A 77 2.19 -7.56 -1.92
CA GLU A 77 0.73 -7.42 -1.91
C GLU A 77 0.30 -5.97 -2.14
N VAL A 78 -0.78 -5.79 -2.90
CA VAL A 78 -1.43 -4.50 -3.15
C VAL A 78 -2.77 -4.46 -2.41
N HIS A 79 -2.82 -3.72 -1.31
CA HIS A 79 -4.03 -3.47 -0.54
C HIS A 79 -4.62 -2.12 -0.91
N VAL A 80 -5.93 -2.05 -1.11
CA VAL A 80 -6.59 -0.80 -1.51
C VAL A 80 -7.70 -0.45 -0.54
N PHE A 81 -7.68 0.79 -0.05
CA PHE A 81 -8.77 1.39 0.72
C PHE A 81 -9.07 2.79 0.21
N ALA A 82 -10.32 3.03 -0.15
CA ALA A 82 -10.82 4.37 -0.45
C ALA A 82 -12.17 4.61 0.25
N PRO A 83 -12.50 5.86 0.61
CA PRO A 83 -13.80 6.20 1.16
C PRO A 83 -14.95 5.83 0.21
N ALA A 84 -14.71 5.91 -1.10
CA ALA A 84 -15.61 5.48 -2.16
C ALA A 84 -14.81 5.07 -3.40
N PHE A 85 -15.29 4.06 -4.10
CA PHE A 85 -14.72 3.60 -5.37
C PHE A 85 -15.61 4.06 -6.53
N LYS A 86 -14.98 4.57 -7.58
CA LYS A 86 -15.66 4.82 -8.86
C LYS A 86 -15.87 3.49 -9.58
N GLU A 87 -16.99 3.36 -10.27
CA GLU A 87 -17.28 2.15 -11.03
C GLU A 87 -16.24 1.87 -12.13
N ALA A 88 -15.80 2.92 -12.82
CA ALA A 88 -14.76 2.82 -13.84
C ALA A 88 -13.41 2.37 -13.32
N ASP A 89 -13.08 2.64 -12.04
CA ASP A 89 -11.81 2.23 -11.45
C ASP A 89 -11.84 0.76 -10.99
N MET A 90 -13.03 0.20 -10.71
CA MET A 90 -13.15 -1.13 -10.13
C MET A 90 -12.67 -2.23 -11.08
N GLU A 91 -12.89 -2.10 -12.37
CA GLU A 91 -12.47 -3.09 -13.37
C GLU A 91 -10.95 -3.29 -13.35
N GLU A 92 -10.18 -2.19 -13.30
CA GLU A 92 -8.73 -2.27 -13.19
C GLU A 92 -8.27 -2.71 -11.79
N LEU A 93 -8.92 -2.22 -10.72
CA LEU A 93 -8.60 -2.62 -9.36
C LEU A 93 -8.77 -4.12 -9.12
N LEU A 94 -9.76 -4.74 -9.75
CA LEU A 94 -9.97 -6.19 -9.71
C LEU A 94 -8.81 -7.00 -10.31
N GLN A 95 -8.00 -6.40 -11.17
CA GLN A 95 -6.87 -7.06 -11.84
C GLN A 95 -5.55 -6.91 -11.09
N ILE A 96 -5.43 -5.85 -10.27
CA ILE A 96 -4.15 -5.45 -9.69
C ILE A 96 -4.12 -5.48 -8.17
N SER A 97 -5.25 -5.72 -7.50
CA SER A 97 -5.33 -5.73 -6.04
C SER A 97 -5.36 -7.14 -5.47
N ASP A 98 -4.75 -7.31 -4.31
CA ASP A 98 -4.83 -8.55 -3.54
C ASP A 98 -5.85 -8.43 -2.40
N HIS A 99 -6.10 -7.20 -1.93
CA HIS A 99 -7.07 -6.92 -0.88
C HIS A 99 -7.76 -5.58 -1.10
N ILE A 100 -9.10 -5.54 -1.00
CA ILE A 100 -9.89 -4.30 -1.11
C ILE A 100 -10.74 -4.12 0.15
N VAL A 101 -10.60 -2.96 0.79
CA VAL A 101 -11.40 -2.58 1.97
C VAL A 101 -12.44 -1.54 1.56
N PHE A 102 -13.70 -1.86 1.79
CA PHE A 102 -14.83 -0.95 1.56
C PHE A 102 -15.13 -0.13 2.81
N ASN A 103 -15.56 1.11 2.62
CA ASN A 103 -15.93 2.03 3.69
C ASN A 103 -17.45 2.05 3.97
N SER A 104 -18.23 1.31 3.20
CA SER A 104 -19.67 1.21 3.38
C SER A 104 -20.20 -0.18 3.01
N GLU A 105 -21.22 -0.62 3.74
CA GLU A 105 -21.94 -1.86 3.45
C GLU A 105 -22.53 -1.86 2.02
N ARG A 106 -23.01 -0.70 1.55
CA ARG A 106 -23.54 -0.56 0.19
C ARG A 106 -22.51 -0.95 -0.87
N GLN A 107 -21.26 -0.47 -0.75
CA GLN A 107 -20.21 -0.82 -1.71
C GLN A 107 -19.76 -2.27 -1.55
N LEU A 108 -19.67 -2.76 -0.32
CA LEU A 108 -19.38 -4.16 -0.07
C LEU A 108 -20.43 -5.08 -0.72
N ARG A 109 -21.71 -4.77 -0.61
CA ARG A 109 -22.79 -5.53 -1.28
C ARG A 109 -22.70 -5.44 -2.81
N LYS A 110 -22.32 -4.27 -3.35
CA LYS A 110 -22.22 -4.06 -4.80
C LYS A 110 -21.05 -4.83 -5.41
N TYR A 111 -19.88 -4.81 -4.79
CA TYR A 111 -18.63 -5.28 -5.39
C TYR A 111 -18.02 -6.53 -4.71
N GLY A 112 -18.44 -6.84 -3.50
CA GLY A 112 -17.79 -7.88 -2.71
C GLY A 112 -17.84 -9.28 -3.32
N GLN A 113 -18.93 -9.62 -4.04
CA GLN A 113 -19.02 -10.91 -4.73
C GLN A 113 -18.03 -10.96 -5.91
N THR A 114 -17.99 -9.90 -6.74
CA THR A 114 -17.06 -9.82 -7.87
C THR A 114 -15.60 -9.86 -7.41
N CYS A 115 -15.28 -9.18 -6.30
CA CYS A 115 -13.93 -9.26 -5.71
C CYS A 115 -13.57 -10.70 -5.33
N ARG A 116 -14.48 -11.43 -4.67
CA ARG A 116 -14.22 -12.81 -4.28
C ARG A 116 -14.05 -13.74 -5.47
N GLU A 117 -14.85 -13.55 -6.50
CA GLU A 117 -14.75 -14.32 -7.76
C GLU A 117 -13.41 -14.06 -8.47
N ALA A 118 -12.88 -12.84 -8.34
CA ALA A 118 -11.54 -12.48 -8.80
C ALA A 118 -10.40 -12.94 -7.85
N GLY A 119 -10.72 -13.65 -6.73
CA GLY A 119 -9.73 -14.10 -5.77
C GLY A 119 -9.20 -13.03 -4.81
N ILE A 120 -9.86 -11.86 -4.76
CA ILE A 120 -9.44 -10.73 -3.93
C ILE A 120 -10.02 -10.86 -2.53
N SER A 121 -9.20 -10.70 -1.51
CA SER A 121 -9.62 -10.59 -0.12
C SER A 121 -10.40 -9.28 0.10
N VAL A 122 -11.51 -9.36 0.84
CA VAL A 122 -12.43 -8.24 1.02
C VAL A 122 -12.57 -7.89 2.49
N GLY A 123 -12.47 -6.59 2.81
CA GLY A 123 -12.69 -6.04 4.14
C GLY A 123 -13.76 -4.95 4.18
N LEU A 124 -14.29 -4.72 5.38
CA LEU A 124 -15.16 -3.58 5.68
C LEU A 124 -14.55 -2.77 6.81
N ARG A 125 -14.35 -1.48 6.56
CA ARG A 125 -13.91 -0.55 7.61
C ARG A 125 -15.10 -0.15 8.47
N LEU A 126 -14.97 -0.40 9.76
CA LEU A 126 -15.90 0.08 10.77
C LEU A 126 -15.23 1.21 11.56
N ASN A 127 -15.95 2.31 11.76
CA ASN A 127 -15.53 3.39 12.63
C ASN A 127 -16.55 3.53 13.76
N PRO A 128 -16.25 3.03 14.98
CA PRO A 128 -17.18 3.07 16.11
C PRO A 128 -17.34 4.46 16.71
N GLN A 129 -16.59 5.47 16.21
CA GLN A 129 -16.60 6.85 16.72
C GLN A 129 -16.31 6.94 18.24
N CYS A 130 -15.54 6.00 18.76
CA CYS A 130 -15.05 6.05 20.12
C CYS A 130 -13.84 6.98 20.17
N SER A 131 -13.95 8.07 20.89
CA SER A 131 -12.85 9.00 21.18
C SER A 131 -12.40 8.82 22.64
#